data_5a5ea26c441e448b163c3069e759679e
#
_entry.id   5a5ea26c441e448b163c3069e759679e
#
_cell.length_a   1.000
_cell.length_b   1.000
_cell.length_c   1.000
_cell.angle_alpha   90.00
_cell.angle_beta   90.00
_cell.angle_gamma   90.00
#
_symmetry.space_group_name_H-M   'P 1'
#
loop_
_entity.id
_entity.type
_entity.pdbx_description
1 polymer ?
#
loop_
_entity_poly.entity_id
_entity_poly.type
_entity_poly.pdbx_seq_one_letter_code
_entity_poly.pdbx_strand_id
1 'polypeptide(L)'
;MRTPFFKTTAIAAVLSLCTLGPVAMAQAPQTQAAQAPQAVTMNAVVAQYATLVHANYDDTLSAAKTMQAAIKAFTAKPSVDTLAEARKTWLAAREFYGQTEAFRFYGGPIDDDSGPEGQLNAWPMDESYVDSVEGKPDSGLINNRKFVINKKNLAAQNERGGEENIATGWHAIEFFLWGQDLSDTGPGDRNFEDFVDGKGKNADRRRQYLTVVTDLLIDDLTFLVKAWVPKAKNNYRAKFVKGGKESVRKMLVGLGSLSRGELAGERLEVALNSQDQEDEHSCFSDNTHRDAVTNALGIKNVWLGEYKRADGSLVKGASLRDLVAAKDAALADKTSQQIAASVTAAEGIQAPFDREIIGEKDAPGRMRIQKTVDSLTQQSKDLVEAANAVGITKLTLVQP
;
A
#
# COMPACT_ATOMS: atom_id res chain seq x y z
N MET A 1 65.91 -30.58 -15.82
CA MET A 1 67.06 -31.16 -15.13
C MET A 1 66.58 -31.75 -13.82
N ARG A 2 66.83 -33.06 -13.68
CA ARG A 2 66.92 -33.89 -12.49
C ARG A 2 65.63 -34.21 -11.71
N THR A 3 65.21 -35.42 -11.98
CA THR A 3 64.48 -36.43 -11.24
C THR A 3 65.23 -36.91 -9.97
N PRO A 4 64.83 -38.00 -9.33
CA PRO A 4 63.94 -38.24 -8.20
C PRO A 4 64.65 -38.94 -7.04
N PHE A 5 63.99 -39.28 -5.95
CA PHE A 5 64.46 -40.38 -5.07
C PHE A 5 63.32 -41.12 -4.40
N PHE A 6 63.27 -42.39 -4.73
CA PHE A 6 62.56 -43.50 -4.05
C PHE A 6 63.26 -43.85 -2.75
N LYS A 7 62.51 -44.38 -1.73
CA LYS A 7 62.95 -45.45 -0.84
C LYS A 7 61.72 -46.09 -0.14
N THR A 8 61.53 -47.21 -0.46
CA THR A 8 61.28 -48.61 -0.04
C THR A 8 61.10 -48.91 1.45
N THR A 9 59.97 -49.53 1.73
CA THR A 9 59.66 -50.79 2.43
C THR A 9 60.15 -51.07 3.87
N ALA A 10 59.20 -51.41 4.75
CA ALA A 10 59.36 -52.49 5.72
C ALA A 10 57.97 -53.04 6.15
N ILE A 11 57.81 -54.36 5.93
CA ILE A 11 56.70 -55.20 6.34
C ILE A 11 57.00 -55.72 7.76
N ALA A 12 56.05 -55.53 8.69
CA ALA A 12 56.04 -56.25 9.94
C ALA A 12 54.67 -56.92 10.16
N ALA A 13 54.63 -58.24 10.12
CA ALA A 13 53.45 -59.01 10.44
C ALA A 13 53.40 -59.21 11.97
N VAL A 14 52.23 -58.91 12.57
CA VAL A 14 51.93 -59.28 13.96
C VAL A 14 50.57 -59.98 13.98
N LEU A 15 50.59 -61.17 14.52
CA LEU A 15 49.39 -61.99 14.77
C LEU A 15 48.44 -61.31 15.76
N SER A 16 47.15 -61.29 15.42
CA SER A 16 46.10 -60.86 16.32
C SER A 16 45.38 -62.02 16.99
N LEU A 17 45.22 -61.87 18.27
CA LEU A 17 44.29 -62.63 19.10
C LEU A 17 42.87 -62.09 18.85
N CYS A 18 41.93 -62.99 18.53
CA CYS A 18 40.50 -62.68 18.52
C CYS A 18 39.96 -62.58 19.94
N THR A 19 39.48 -61.41 20.33
CA THR A 19 38.56 -61.18 21.43
C THR A 19 37.19 -60.85 20.90
N LEU A 20 36.22 -61.77 21.22
CA LEU A 20 34.78 -61.47 20.91
C LEU A 20 34.28 -60.39 21.82
N GLY A 21 34.05 -59.16 21.20
CA GLY A 21 33.34 -58.08 21.83
C GLY A 21 31.84 -58.17 21.55
N PRO A 22 30.96 -57.56 22.40
CA PRO A 22 29.52 -57.68 22.28
C PRO A 22 29.00 -57.00 21.03
N VAL A 23 28.09 -57.66 20.33
CA VAL A 23 27.35 -57.16 19.16
C VAL A 23 26.52 -55.99 19.62
N ALA A 24 26.89 -54.74 19.20
CA ALA A 24 26.05 -53.58 19.33
C ALA A 24 24.89 -53.73 18.34
N MET A 25 23.67 -53.92 18.83
CA MET A 25 22.46 -53.81 18.01
C MET A 25 22.38 -52.37 17.47
N ALA A 26 22.48 -52.21 16.16
CA ALA A 26 22.19 -50.98 15.47
C ALA A 26 20.72 -50.63 15.70
N GLN A 27 20.48 -49.57 16.47
CA GLN A 27 19.14 -48.94 16.54
C GLN A 27 18.74 -48.49 15.13
N ALA A 28 17.61 -48.99 14.65
CA ALA A 28 16.98 -48.51 13.43
C ALA A 28 16.76 -46.99 13.54
N PRO A 29 16.95 -46.22 12.46
CA PRO A 29 16.67 -44.77 12.46
C PRO A 29 15.20 -44.59 12.84
N GLN A 30 14.95 -43.89 13.95
CA GLN A 30 13.63 -43.42 14.30
C GLN A 30 13.22 -42.42 13.20
N THR A 31 12.32 -42.83 12.33
CA THR A 31 11.58 -41.93 11.46
C THR A 31 10.86 -40.93 12.36
N GLN A 32 11.35 -39.68 12.43
CA GLN A 32 10.58 -38.59 12.99
C GLN A 32 9.27 -38.57 12.22
N ALA A 33 8.19 -38.94 12.90
CA ALA A 33 6.85 -38.75 12.36
C ALA A 33 6.70 -37.26 12.02
N ALA A 34 6.44 -36.98 10.75
CA ALA A 34 6.12 -35.62 10.30
C ALA A 34 4.98 -35.14 11.21
N GLN A 35 5.23 -34.11 12.00
CA GLN A 35 4.19 -33.46 12.80
C GLN A 35 3.08 -33.05 11.83
N ALA A 36 1.87 -33.54 12.08
CA ALA A 36 0.69 -33.11 11.34
C ALA A 36 0.64 -31.57 11.33
N PRO A 37 0.32 -30.94 10.21
CA PRO A 37 0.25 -29.48 10.12
C PRO A 37 -0.62 -28.96 11.27
N GLN A 38 -0.06 -28.11 12.12
CA GLN A 38 -0.83 -27.50 13.20
C GLN A 38 -1.99 -26.72 12.58
N ALA A 39 -3.22 -27.02 13.02
CA ALA A 39 -4.42 -26.35 12.51
C ALA A 39 -4.27 -24.83 12.67
N VAL A 40 -4.45 -24.09 11.58
CA VAL A 40 -4.39 -22.63 11.58
C VAL A 40 -5.50 -22.09 12.47
N THR A 41 -5.15 -21.20 13.41
CA THR A 41 -6.10 -20.58 14.34
C THR A 41 -6.36 -19.13 13.97
N MET A 42 -7.55 -18.61 14.31
CA MET A 42 -7.87 -17.18 14.14
C MET A 42 -6.83 -16.28 14.82
N ASN A 43 -6.35 -16.66 16.00
CA ASN A 43 -5.34 -15.86 16.72
C ASN A 43 -4.00 -15.80 15.98
N ALA A 44 -3.59 -16.89 15.33
CA ALA A 44 -2.37 -16.90 14.51
C ALA A 44 -2.53 -15.99 13.27
N VAL A 45 -3.68 -16.03 12.62
CA VAL A 45 -4.00 -15.16 11.46
C VAL A 45 -4.02 -13.69 11.87
N VAL A 46 -4.68 -13.35 12.97
CA VAL A 46 -4.74 -11.98 13.50
C VAL A 46 -3.36 -11.46 13.92
N ALA A 47 -2.51 -12.31 14.52
CA ALA A 47 -1.15 -11.94 14.86
C ALA A 47 -0.28 -11.69 13.62
N GLN A 48 -0.45 -12.50 12.59
CA GLN A 48 0.24 -12.32 11.30
C GLN A 48 -0.22 -11.06 10.60
N TYR A 49 -1.53 -10.81 10.51
CA TYR A 49 -2.07 -9.56 9.97
C TYR A 49 -1.45 -8.33 10.65
N ALA A 50 -1.44 -8.30 11.99
CA ALA A 50 -0.85 -7.19 12.72
C ALA A 50 0.67 -7.03 12.47
N THR A 51 1.36 -8.10 12.10
CA THR A 51 2.78 -8.06 11.70
C THR A 51 2.94 -7.49 10.30
N LEU A 52 2.09 -7.90 9.37
CA LEU A 52 2.03 -7.42 8.00
C LEU A 52 1.70 -5.92 7.95
N VAL A 53 0.65 -5.48 8.67
CA VAL A 53 0.25 -4.06 8.76
C VAL A 53 1.40 -3.20 9.25
N HIS A 54 2.07 -3.61 10.34
CA HIS A 54 3.22 -2.85 10.85
C HIS A 54 4.36 -2.79 9.83
N ALA A 55 4.68 -3.89 9.17
CA ALA A 55 5.75 -3.93 8.17
C ALA A 55 5.47 -3.01 6.98
N ASN A 56 4.22 -3.00 6.49
CA ASN A 56 3.84 -2.17 5.35
C ASN A 56 3.83 -0.66 5.72
N TYR A 57 3.27 -0.26 6.88
CA TYR A 57 3.34 1.13 7.33
C TYR A 57 4.79 1.58 7.62
N ASP A 58 5.65 0.70 8.11
CA ASP A 58 7.07 1.00 8.34
C ASP A 58 7.82 1.27 7.03
N ASP A 59 7.58 0.46 5.99
CA ASP A 59 8.12 0.67 4.65
C ASP A 59 7.54 1.93 4.00
N THR A 60 6.24 2.18 4.15
CA THR A 60 5.58 3.41 3.68
C THR A 60 6.20 4.65 4.32
N LEU A 61 6.38 4.65 5.65
CA LEU A 61 7.01 5.76 6.36
C LEU A 61 8.47 5.97 5.91
N SER A 62 9.20 4.88 5.68
CA SER A 62 10.59 4.95 5.18
C SER A 62 10.66 5.56 3.78
N ALA A 63 9.80 5.14 2.86
CA ALA A 63 9.70 5.70 1.52
C ALA A 63 9.25 7.17 1.53
N ALA A 64 8.25 7.50 2.36
CA ALA A 64 7.80 8.88 2.54
C ALA A 64 8.89 9.81 3.12
N LYS A 65 9.78 9.31 3.99
CA LYS A 65 10.96 10.06 4.47
C LYS A 65 11.98 10.29 3.36
N THR A 66 12.13 9.35 2.43
CA THR A 66 12.97 9.54 1.24
C THR A 66 12.39 10.63 0.34
N MET A 67 11.06 10.61 0.11
CA MET A 67 10.34 11.67 -0.59
C MET A 67 10.50 13.03 0.13
N GLN A 68 10.35 13.06 1.45
CA GLN A 68 10.56 14.28 2.25
C GLN A 68 11.96 14.87 2.05
N ALA A 69 13.01 14.04 2.01
CA ALA A 69 14.36 14.49 1.76
C ALA A 69 14.52 15.09 0.36
N ALA A 70 13.93 14.47 -0.68
CA ALA A 70 13.92 14.98 -2.04
C ALA A 70 13.15 16.30 -2.16
N ILE A 71 11.98 16.41 -1.51
CA ILE A 71 11.20 17.65 -1.46
C ILE A 71 11.97 18.77 -0.75
N LYS A 72 12.67 18.48 0.35
CA LYS A 72 13.53 19.46 1.04
C LYS A 72 14.68 19.92 0.16
N ALA A 73 15.28 19.03 -0.63
CA ALA A 73 16.31 19.40 -1.59
C ALA A 73 15.73 20.28 -2.73
N PHE A 74 14.55 19.93 -3.24
CA PHE A 74 13.85 20.72 -4.24
C PHE A 74 13.50 22.12 -3.72
N THR A 75 12.87 22.23 -2.56
CA THR A 75 12.46 23.53 -1.99
C THR A 75 13.65 24.41 -1.59
N ALA A 76 14.78 23.82 -1.24
CA ALA A 76 16.03 24.56 -0.97
C ALA A 76 16.72 25.08 -2.24
N LYS A 77 16.65 24.31 -3.34
CA LYS A 77 17.27 24.66 -4.62
C LYS A 77 16.39 24.16 -5.77
N PRO A 78 15.31 24.90 -6.12
CA PRO A 78 14.43 24.47 -7.20
C PRO A 78 15.17 24.38 -8.54
N SER A 79 15.03 23.25 -9.23
CA SER A 79 15.56 22.98 -10.56
C SER A 79 14.77 21.85 -11.21
N VAL A 80 14.93 21.64 -12.52
CA VAL A 80 14.35 20.50 -13.24
C VAL A 80 14.71 19.19 -12.57
N ASP A 81 16.00 18.97 -12.25
CA ASP A 81 16.47 17.71 -11.68
C ASP A 81 15.92 17.44 -10.27
N THR A 82 15.87 18.48 -9.43
CA THR A 82 15.36 18.31 -8.06
C THR A 82 13.85 18.12 -8.03
N LEU A 83 13.08 18.75 -8.95
CA LEU A 83 11.66 18.48 -9.13
C LEU A 83 11.41 17.05 -9.63
N ALA A 84 12.18 16.61 -10.63
CA ALA A 84 12.09 15.25 -11.16
C ALA A 84 12.37 14.19 -10.08
N GLU A 85 13.38 14.40 -9.22
CA GLU A 85 13.64 13.48 -8.10
C GLU A 85 12.54 13.51 -7.04
N ALA A 86 11.92 14.67 -6.75
CA ALA A 86 10.78 14.75 -5.85
C ALA A 86 9.57 13.98 -6.39
N ARG A 87 9.24 14.14 -7.69
CA ARG A 87 8.19 13.39 -8.38
C ARG A 87 8.44 11.87 -8.33
N LYS A 88 9.65 11.45 -8.69
CA LYS A 88 10.05 10.04 -8.67
C LYS A 88 9.93 9.39 -7.28
N THR A 89 10.33 10.10 -6.23
CA THR A 89 10.24 9.58 -4.86
C THR A 89 8.81 9.57 -4.33
N TRP A 90 7.93 10.48 -4.78
CA TRP A 90 6.51 10.43 -4.50
C TRP A 90 5.89 9.16 -5.11
N LEU A 91 6.10 8.90 -6.41
CA LEU A 91 5.63 7.70 -7.10
C LEU A 91 6.10 6.42 -6.38
N ALA A 92 7.38 6.38 -6.00
CA ALA A 92 7.94 5.23 -5.28
C ALA A 92 7.28 5.01 -3.89
N ALA A 93 6.94 6.09 -3.19
CA ALA A 93 6.29 5.99 -1.88
C ALA A 93 4.83 5.54 -2.01
N ARG A 94 4.12 5.95 -3.07
CA ARG A 94 2.75 5.49 -3.38
C ARG A 94 2.67 3.98 -3.59
N GLU A 95 3.70 3.33 -4.12
CA GLU A 95 3.74 1.86 -4.28
C GLU A 95 3.59 1.10 -2.94
N PHE A 96 4.08 1.67 -1.85
CA PHE A 96 3.92 1.10 -0.50
C PHE A 96 2.61 1.56 0.16
N TYR A 97 2.28 2.87 0.03
CA TYR A 97 1.06 3.41 0.64
C TYR A 97 -0.20 2.76 0.07
N GLY A 98 -0.33 2.62 -1.26
CA GLY A 98 -1.51 2.03 -1.89
C GLY A 98 -1.85 0.62 -1.37
N GLN A 99 -0.86 -0.16 -0.94
CA GLN A 99 -1.10 -1.47 -0.33
C GLN A 99 -1.70 -1.37 1.08
N THR A 100 -1.54 -0.22 1.77
CA THR A 100 -2.11 0.01 3.11
C THR A 100 -3.62 0.25 3.09
N GLU A 101 -4.20 0.54 1.93
CA GLU A 101 -5.64 0.73 1.76
C GLU A 101 -6.46 -0.49 2.22
N ALA A 102 -5.87 -1.69 2.18
CA ALA A 102 -6.46 -2.91 2.72
C ALA A 102 -6.63 -2.91 4.26
N PHE A 103 -6.13 -1.88 4.96
CA PHE A 103 -6.20 -1.76 6.42
C PHE A 103 -7.23 -0.72 6.88
N ARG A 104 -8.17 -0.33 6.01
CA ARG A 104 -9.24 0.66 6.23
C ARG A 104 -10.61 0.00 6.42
N PHE A 105 -11.65 0.80 6.56
CA PHE A 105 -13.10 0.46 6.54
C PHE A 105 -13.63 -0.31 7.75
N TYR A 106 -12.88 -0.39 8.85
CA TYR A 106 -13.30 -1.12 10.04
C TYR A 106 -13.13 -0.34 11.36
N GLY A 107 -12.97 0.97 11.31
CA GLY A 107 -12.72 1.82 12.47
C GLY A 107 -11.39 1.48 13.14
N GLY A 108 -10.33 1.39 12.34
CA GLY A 108 -8.96 1.20 12.77
C GLY A 108 -8.24 2.53 13.01
N PRO A 109 -6.93 2.50 13.33
CA PRO A 109 -6.19 3.74 13.64
C PRO A 109 -6.17 4.77 12.52
N ILE A 110 -6.38 4.36 11.28
CA ILE A 110 -6.39 5.27 10.13
C ILE A 110 -7.75 5.94 9.93
N ASP A 111 -8.84 5.23 10.22
CA ASP A 111 -10.21 5.59 9.87
C ASP A 111 -11.22 5.50 11.02
N ASP A 112 -10.76 5.54 12.29
CA ASP A 112 -11.63 5.81 13.42
C ASP A 112 -11.93 7.33 13.51
N ASP A 113 -12.80 7.74 14.43
CA ASP A 113 -13.22 9.14 14.62
C ASP A 113 -12.05 10.15 14.78
N SER A 114 -10.84 9.67 15.06
CA SER A 114 -9.62 10.45 15.24
C SER A 114 -8.54 10.07 14.22
N GLY A 115 -8.85 9.17 13.31
CA GLY A 115 -7.92 8.65 12.30
C GLY A 115 -7.55 9.71 11.29
N PRO A 116 -6.32 9.68 10.78
CA PRO A 116 -5.83 10.70 9.86
C PRO A 116 -6.15 10.40 8.38
N GLU A 117 -7.12 9.57 8.07
CA GLU A 117 -7.39 9.15 6.68
C GLU A 117 -7.67 10.35 5.77
N GLY A 118 -8.66 11.19 6.10
CA GLY A 118 -8.98 12.38 5.32
C GLY A 118 -7.84 13.40 5.27
N GLN A 119 -6.90 13.38 6.24
CA GLN A 119 -5.70 14.22 6.22
C GLN A 119 -4.56 13.60 5.38
N LEU A 120 -4.58 12.27 5.17
CA LEU A 120 -3.55 11.55 4.42
C LEU A 120 -3.87 11.42 2.93
N ASN A 121 -5.12 11.05 2.58
CA ASN A 121 -5.44 10.57 1.23
C ASN A 121 -6.81 10.99 0.71
N ALA A 122 -7.42 12.05 1.26
CA ALA A 122 -8.67 12.57 0.72
C ALA A 122 -8.51 13.07 -0.72
N TRP A 123 -9.55 12.85 -1.53
CA TRP A 123 -9.71 13.22 -2.92
C TRP A 123 -11.22 13.16 -3.27
N PRO A 124 -11.71 13.74 -4.38
CA PRO A 124 -11.01 14.63 -5.32
C PRO A 124 -10.64 15.96 -4.66
N MET A 125 -9.75 16.73 -5.30
CA MET A 125 -9.21 17.97 -4.76
C MET A 125 -9.59 19.18 -5.61
N ASP A 126 -10.28 20.21 -5.04
CA ASP A 126 -10.34 21.53 -5.66
C ASP A 126 -8.99 22.24 -5.51
N GLU A 127 -8.18 22.24 -6.56
CA GLU A 127 -6.85 22.85 -6.57
C GLU A 127 -6.90 24.35 -6.32
N SER A 128 -8.00 25.02 -6.78
CA SER A 128 -8.21 26.45 -6.57
C SER A 128 -8.35 26.81 -5.09
N TYR A 129 -8.67 25.83 -4.24
CA TYR A 129 -8.67 26.01 -2.79
C TYR A 129 -7.26 26.24 -2.23
N VAL A 130 -6.25 25.66 -2.85
CA VAL A 130 -4.87 25.68 -2.33
C VAL A 130 -3.97 26.66 -3.06
N ASP A 131 -4.00 26.71 -4.40
CA ASP A 131 -3.10 27.54 -5.21
C ASP A 131 -3.83 28.15 -6.41
N SER A 132 -3.13 28.94 -7.20
CA SER A 132 -3.55 29.44 -8.49
C SER A 132 -3.79 28.29 -9.46
N VAL A 133 -4.87 28.41 -10.23
CA VAL A 133 -5.22 27.51 -11.34
C VAL A 133 -5.50 28.31 -12.58
N GLU A 134 -5.64 27.67 -13.73
CA GLU A 134 -6.06 28.32 -14.97
C GLU A 134 -7.37 29.07 -14.74
N GLY A 135 -7.44 30.31 -15.23
CA GLY A 135 -8.60 31.21 -15.04
C GLY A 135 -8.75 31.81 -13.62
N LYS A 136 -8.01 31.32 -12.59
CA LYS A 136 -8.07 31.85 -11.22
C LYS A 136 -6.66 32.14 -10.66
N PRO A 137 -5.93 33.14 -11.15
CA PRO A 137 -4.51 33.39 -10.82
C PRO A 137 -4.26 33.85 -9.39
N ASP A 138 -5.29 34.24 -8.65
CA ASP A 138 -5.20 34.76 -7.27
C ASP A 138 -5.91 33.86 -6.25
N SER A 139 -6.34 32.66 -6.65
CA SER A 139 -7.03 31.69 -5.76
C SER A 139 -6.09 31.04 -4.77
N GLY A 140 -6.69 30.44 -3.75
CA GLY A 140 -6.08 29.48 -2.84
C GLY A 140 -5.31 30.06 -1.66
N LEU A 141 -4.95 29.15 -0.77
CA LEU A 141 -4.22 29.43 0.49
C LEU A 141 -2.84 30.07 0.23
N ILE A 142 -2.21 29.70 -0.89
CA ILE A 142 -0.91 30.27 -1.29
C ILE A 142 -1.01 31.78 -1.52
N ASN A 143 -2.07 32.24 -2.17
CA ASN A 143 -2.26 33.65 -2.50
C ASN A 143 -2.86 34.46 -1.36
N ASN A 144 -3.42 33.80 -0.34
CA ASN A 144 -3.90 34.45 0.87
C ASN A 144 -2.74 34.76 1.85
N ARG A 145 -2.12 35.92 1.73
CA ARG A 145 -0.98 36.32 2.60
C ARG A 145 -1.33 36.47 4.09
N LYS A 146 -2.62 36.51 4.46
CA LYS A 146 -3.06 36.49 5.86
C LYS A 146 -3.09 35.07 6.44
N PHE A 147 -3.13 34.07 5.59
CA PHE A 147 -3.09 32.68 6.03
C PHE A 147 -1.66 32.29 6.43
N VAL A 148 -1.50 31.86 7.68
CA VAL A 148 -0.22 31.38 8.22
C VAL A 148 -0.06 29.89 7.92
N ILE A 149 0.89 29.56 7.07
CA ILE A 149 1.19 28.17 6.68
C ILE A 149 1.96 27.47 7.80
N ASN A 150 1.30 26.55 8.47
CA ASN A 150 1.87 25.61 9.44
C ASN A 150 1.00 24.35 9.55
N LYS A 151 1.50 23.27 10.13
CA LYS A 151 0.79 21.98 10.24
C LYS A 151 -0.61 22.12 10.82
N LYS A 152 -0.75 22.84 11.93
CA LYS A 152 -2.05 23.02 12.61
C LYS A 152 -3.07 23.72 11.73
N ASN A 153 -2.65 24.77 11.04
CA ASN A 153 -3.57 25.56 10.21
C ASN A 153 -3.92 24.81 8.92
N LEU A 154 -2.98 24.07 8.31
CA LEU A 154 -3.28 23.22 7.14
C LEU A 154 -4.26 22.10 7.50
N ALA A 155 -4.00 21.36 8.58
CA ALA A 155 -4.94 20.35 9.07
C ALA A 155 -6.33 20.92 9.35
N ALA A 156 -6.43 22.16 9.90
CA ALA A 156 -7.71 22.82 10.15
C ALA A 156 -8.41 23.37 8.90
N GLN A 157 -7.72 23.44 7.76
CA GLN A 157 -8.31 23.81 6.45
C GLN A 157 -8.74 22.59 5.64
N ASN A 158 -8.17 21.40 5.93
CA ASN A 158 -8.53 20.21 5.18
C ASN A 158 -10.04 19.92 5.29
N GLU A 159 -10.71 19.72 4.17
CA GLU A 159 -12.16 19.50 4.01
C GLU A 159 -13.05 20.62 4.60
N ARG A 160 -12.48 21.78 4.86
CA ARG A 160 -13.21 22.87 5.47
C ARG A 160 -14.13 23.56 4.48
N GLY A 161 -15.43 23.40 4.68
CA GLY A 161 -16.48 24.00 3.87
C GLY A 161 -16.91 23.18 2.65
N GLY A 162 -16.24 22.07 2.39
CA GLY A 162 -16.54 21.09 1.34
C GLY A 162 -15.53 19.95 1.38
N GLU A 163 -15.94 18.75 1.05
CA GLU A 163 -15.08 17.59 1.04
C GLU A 163 -13.95 17.67 0.01
N GLU A 164 -14.12 18.40 -1.09
CA GLU A 164 -13.10 18.66 -2.10
C GLU A 164 -12.07 19.71 -1.68
N ASN A 165 -12.27 20.41 -0.56
CA ASN A 165 -11.35 21.43 -0.04
C ASN A 165 -10.13 20.78 0.62
N ILE A 166 -9.40 19.98 -0.12
CA ILE A 166 -8.25 19.22 0.37
C ILE A 166 -7.04 20.15 0.47
N ALA A 167 -6.42 20.18 1.66
CA ALA A 167 -5.26 21.04 1.96
C ALA A 167 -4.07 20.24 2.50
N THR A 168 -4.16 18.91 2.60
CA THR A 168 -3.12 18.04 3.17
C THR A 168 -3.01 16.73 2.42
N GLY A 169 -2.05 15.90 2.77
CA GLY A 169 -1.94 14.53 2.30
C GLY A 169 -1.20 14.36 0.97
N TRP A 170 -1.36 13.15 0.44
CA TRP A 170 -0.66 12.72 -0.78
C TRP A 170 -1.03 13.56 -1.99
N HIS A 171 -2.32 13.86 -2.20
CA HIS A 171 -2.81 14.57 -3.39
C HIS A 171 -2.47 16.07 -3.34
N ALA A 172 -2.46 16.70 -2.17
CA ALA A 172 -1.93 18.06 -2.05
C ALA A 172 -0.43 18.15 -2.39
N ILE A 173 0.38 17.15 -1.99
CA ILE A 173 1.79 17.06 -2.37
C ILE A 173 1.92 16.82 -3.88
N GLU A 174 1.12 15.91 -4.42
CA GLU A 174 1.05 15.59 -5.84
C GLU A 174 0.77 16.84 -6.68
N PHE A 175 -0.28 17.59 -6.36
CA PHE A 175 -0.62 18.84 -7.02
C PHE A 175 0.53 19.86 -6.99
N PHE A 176 1.25 19.96 -5.87
CA PHE A 176 2.42 20.87 -5.81
C PHE A 176 3.59 20.40 -6.68
N LEU A 177 3.73 19.12 -6.91
CA LEU A 177 4.80 18.57 -7.73
C LEU A 177 4.47 18.58 -9.23
N TRP A 178 3.22 18.31 -9.62
CA TRP A 178 2.81 18.21 -11.03
C TRP A 178 2.00 19.41 -11.53
N GLY A 179 1.27 20.14 -10.66
CA GLY A 179 0.33 21.18 -11.06
C GLY A 179 -0.99 20.61 -11.52
N GLN A 180 -1.83 21.45 -12.12
CA GLN A 180 -3.02 20.99 -12.82
C GLN A 180 -2.61 20.06 -13.96
N ASP A 181 -3.37 19.03 -14.16
CA ASP A 181 -3.35 18.29 -15.40
C ASP A 181 -4.40 18.84 -16.37
N LEU A 182 -3.93 19.38 -17.47
CA LEU A 182 -4.74 19.94 -18.56
C LEU A 182 -4.57 19.14 -19.86
N SER A 183 -3.95 17.96 -19.77
CA SER A 183 -3.58 17.12 -20.90
C SER A 183 -4.26 15.76 -20.81
N ASP A 184 -4.81 15.27 -21.90
CA ASP A 184 -5.30 13.88 -22.04
C ASP A 184 -4.20 12.90 -22.48
N THR A 185 -2.92 13.31 -22.41
CA THR A 185 -1.81 12.52 -22.96
C THR A 185 -0.63 12.33 -22.03
N GLY A 186 -0.71 12.87 -20.84
CA GLY A 186 0.34 12.75 -19.81
C GLY A 186 0.13 13.73 -18.67
N PRO A 187 0.82 13.54 -17.55
CA PRO A 187 0.59 14.21 -16.28
C PRO A 187 0.80 15.73 -16.34
N GLY A 188 0.35 16.41 -15.32
CA GLY A 188 0.59 17.84 -15.14
C GLY A 188 2.06 18.21 -15.24
N ASP A 189 2.37 19.37 -15.80
CA ASP A 189 3.74 19.83 -16.11
C ASP A 189 4.08 21.15 -15.38
N ARG A 190 3.98 21.14 -14.05
CA ARG A 190 4.37 22.30 -13.24
C ARG A 190 5.83 22.67 -13.44
N ASN A 191 6.07 23.93 -13.75
CA ASN A 191 7.44 24.45 -13.89
C ASN A 191 8.09 24.65 -12.52
N PHE A 192 9.36 24.19 -12.36
CA PHE A 192 10.14 24.44 -11.15
C PHE A 192 10.30 25.95 -10.83
N GLU A 193 10.22 26.82 -11.83
CA GLU A 193 10.30 28.28 -11.67
C GLU A 193 9.17 28.85 -10.78
N ASP A 194 8.06 28.16 -10.63
CA ASP A 194 6.99 28.49 -9.69
C ASP A 194 7.48 28.55 -8.23
N PHE A 195 8.58 27.90 -7.96
CA PHE A 195 9.24 27.81 -6.64
C PHE A 195 10.49 28.69 -6.54
N VAL A 196 10.83 29.50 -7.59
CA VAL A 196 12.00 30.37 -7.62
C VAL A 196 11.61 31.80 -7.33
N ASP A 197 12.27 32.44 -6.34
CA ASP A 197 12.03 33.84 -6.01
C ASP A 197 12.26 34.77 -7.21
N GLY A 198 11.29 35.67 -7.44
CA GLY A 198 11.33 36.58 -8.57
C GLY A 198 10.88 35.98 -9.91
N LYS A 199 10.60 34.68 -9.97
CA LYS A 199 10.02 33.99 -11.10
C LYS A 199 8.56 33.63 -10.83
N GLY A 200 8.30 32.74 -9.87
CA GLY A 200 6.94 32.36 -9.45
C GLY A 200 6.36 33.39 -8.46
N LYS A 201 5.09 33.76 -8.65
CA LYS A 201 4.34 34.53 -7.65
C LYS A 201 4.19 33.71 -6.36
N ASN A 202 4.54 34.29 -5.19
CA ASN A 202 4.50 33.61 -3.89
C ASN A 202 5.33 32.29 -3.85
N ALA A 203 6.46 32.24 -4.55
CA ALA A 203 7.35 31.06 -4.59
C ALA A 203 7.81 30.62 -3.19
N ASP A 204 8.11 31.59 -2.31
CA ASP A 204 8.45 31.34 -0.92
C ASP A 204 7.34 30.59 -0.17
N ARG A 205 6.09 30.96 -0.39
CA ARG A 205 4.93 30.32 0.25
C ARG A 205 4.67 28.92 -0.31
N ARG A 206 4.88 28.68 -1.63
CA ARG A 206 4.79 27.34 -2.21
C ARG A 206 5.84 26.42 -1.62
N ARG A 207 7.10 26.87 -1.49
CA ARG A 207 8.16 26.08 -0.83
C ARG A 207 7.81 25.77 0.63
N GLN A 208 7.31 26.76 1.37
CA GLN A 208 6.87 26.58 2.74
C GLN A 208 5.72 25.58 2.83
N TYR A 209 4.69 25.73 2.00
CA TYR A 209 3.54 24.82 1.99
C TYR A 209 3.95 23.39 1.72
N LEU A 210 4.67 23.15 0.62
CA LEU A 210 5.13 21.81 0.23
C LEU A 210 5.97 21.15 1.33
N THR A 211 6.82 21.92 2.01
CA THR A 211 7.59 21.41 3.15
C THR A 211 6.68 21.05 4.33
N VAL A 212 5.74 21.91 4.69
CA VAL A 212 4.87 21.72 5.86
C VAL A 212 3.88 20.58 5.65
N VAL A 213 3.27 20.46 4.47
CA VAL A 213 2.32 19.39 4.18
C VAL A 213 3.03 18.02 4.16
N THR A 214 4.26 17.97 3.63
CA THR A 214 5.07 16.76 3.67
C THR A 214 5.46 16.38 5.10
N ASP A 215 5.87 17.36 5.92
CA ASP A 215 6.18 17.13 7.34
C ASP A 215 4.95 16.67 8.14
N LEU A 216 3.74 17.09 7.77
CA LEU A 216 2.49 16.62 8.36
C LEU A 216 2.19 15.16 7.98
N LEU A 217 2.32 14.83 6.70
CA LEU A 217 2.20 13.45 6.21
C LEU A 217 3.11 12.48 6.98
N ILE A 218 4.36 12.88 7.26
CA ILE A 218 5.30 12.07 8.06
C ILE A 218 4.82 11.89 9.50
N ASP A 219 4.21 12.90 10.11
CA ASP A 219 3.65 12.79 11.46
C ASP A 219 2.52 11.75 11.50
N ASP A 220 1.60 11.79 10.52
CA ASP A 220 0.46 10.89 10.41
C ASP A 220 0.89 9.44 10.15
N LEU A 221 1.81 9.23 9.23
CA LEU A 221 2.37 7.89 8.99
C LEU A 221 3.13 7.37 10.24
N THR A 222 3.82 8.25 10.97
CA THR A 222 4.48 7.91 12.23
C THR A 222 3.46 7.49 13.30
N PHE A 223 2.31 8.14 13.35
CA PHE A 223 1.21 7.75 14.24
C PHE A 223 0.71 6.35 13.90
N LEU A 224 0.49 6.03 12.63
CA LEU A 224 0.04 4.71 12.18
C LEU A 224 1.06 3.61 12.50
N VAL A 225 2.35 3.84 12.24
CA VAL A 225 3.42 2.90 12.64
C VAL A 225 3.38 2.64 14.14
N LYS A 226 3.26 3.70 14.98
CA LYS A 226 3.18 3.56 16.44
C LYS A 226 1.95 2.79 16.91
N ALA A 227 0.81 2.97 16.23
CA ALA A 227 -0.42 2.23 16.54
C ALA A 227 -0.26 0.71 16.35
N TRP A 228 0.62 0.29 15.44
CA TRP A 228 0.83 -1.11 15.09
C TRP A 228 2.17 -1.69 15.55
N VAL A 229 3.03 -0.91 16.22
CA VAL A 229 4.34 -1.39 16.68
C VAL A 229 4.19 -2.59 17.63
N PRO A 230 4.99 -3.69 17.44
CA PRO A 230 4.92 -4.87 18.29
C PRO A 230 5.40 -4.58 19.71
N LYS A 231 4.97 -5.41 20.67
CA LYS A 231 5.37 -5.40 22.09
C LYS A 231 4.95 -4.16 22.88
N ALA A 232 4.29 -3.17 22.28
CA ALA A 232 3.67 -2.09 23.05
C ALA A 232 2.42 -2.60 23.78
N LYS A 233 2.24 -2.18 25.05
CA LYS A 233 1.16 -2.70 25.90
C LYS A 233 -0.19 -2.05 25.63
N ASN A 234 -0.22 -0.79 25.19
CA ASN A 234 -1.42 0.05 25.16
C ASN A 234 -1.75 0.64 23.78
N ASN A 235 -1.15 0.11 22.69
CA ASN A 235 -1.47 0.56 21.34
C ASN A 235 -2.64 -0.25 20.75
N TYR A 236 -3.09 0.13 19.55
CA TYR A 236 -4.18 -0.54 18.86
C TYR A 236 -3.86 -2.02 18.59
N ARG A 237 -2.62 -2.32 18.14
CA ARG A 237 -2.17 -3.71 17.91
C ARG A 237 -2.43 -4.61 19.13
N ALA A 238 -2.11 -4.13 20.35
CA ALA A 238 -2.26 -4.92 21.56
C ALA A 238 -3.72 -5.32 21.85
N LYS A 239 -4.69 -4.49 21.43
CA LYS A 239 -6.13 -4.79 21.49
C LYS A 239 -6.55 -5.71 20.33
N PHE A 240 -6.10 -5.37 19.12
CA PHE A 240 -6.47 -6.09 17.90
C PHE A 240 -6.06 -7.56 17.93
N VAL A 241 -4.84 -7.88 18.38
CA VAL A 241 -4.36 -9.28 18.45
C VAL A 241 -5.13 -10.15 19.46
N LYS A 242 -5.86 -9.54 20.37
CA LYS A 242 -6.72 -10.23 21.34
C LYS A 242 -8.19 -10.36 20.87
N GLY A 243 -8.54 -9.75 19.76
CA GLY A 243 -9.93 -9.67 19.31
C GLY A 243 -10.46 -10.96 18.65
N GLY A 244 -9.59 -11.92 18.33
CA GLY A 244 -9.99 -13.23 17.80
C GLY A 244 -10.92 -13.09 16.58
N LYS A 245 -12.13 -13.62 16.67
CA LYS A 245 -13.12 -13.59 15.58
C LYS A 245 -13.49 -12.17 15.13
N GLU A 246 -13.58 -11.22 16.04
CA GLU A 246 -13.89 -9.82 15.71
C GLU A 246 -12.77 -9.17 14.90
N SER A 247 -11.50 -9.47 15.21
CA SER A 247 -10.38 -8.98 14.40
C SER A 247 -10.36 -9.61 13.00
N VAL A 248 -10.70 -10.90 12.87
CA VAL A 248 -10.87 -11.54 11.54
C VAL A 248 -12.04 -10.89 10.78
N ARG A 249 -13.15 -10.55 11.45
CA ARG A 249 -14.25 -9.81 10.82
C ARG A 249 -13.78 -8.46 10.27
N LYS A 250 -13.02 -7.69 11.05
CA LYS A 250 -12.44 -6.41 10.63
C LYS A 250 -11.54 -6.56 9.40
N MET A 251 -10.68 -7.57 9.38
CA MET A 251 -9.85 -7.86 8.20
C MET A 251 -10.71 -8.07 6.95
N LEU A 252 -11.74 -8.91 7.04
CA LEU A 252 -12.63 -9.22 5.90
C LEU A 252 -13.51 -8.03 5.49
N VAL A 253 -13.93 -7.17 6.43
CA VAL A 253 -14.60 -5.89 6.11
C VAL A 253 -13.67 -5.01 5.31
N GLY A 254 -12.42 -4.83 5.74
CA GLY A 254 -11.43 -4.04 5.01
C GLY A 254 -11.23 -4.53 3.58
N LEU A 255 -10.99 -5.83 3.39
CA LEU A 255 -10.79 -6.39 2.05
C LEU A 255 -12.02 -6.25 1.15
N GLY A 256 -13.21 -6.55 1.67
CA GLY A 256 -14.45 -6.51 0.90
C GLY A 256 -14.87 -5.09 0.54
N SER A 257 -14.73 -4.13 1.49
CA SER A 257 -15.05 -2.72 1.27
C SER A 257 -14.08 -2.07 0.29
N LEU A 258 -12.77 -2.34 0.43
CA LEU A 258 -11.80 -1.88 -0.57
C LEU A 258 -12.12 -2.46 -1.95
N SER A 259 -12.48 -3.76 -2.05
CA SER A 259 -12.77 -4.39 -3.35
C SER A 259 -13.96 -3.75 -4.07
N ARG A 260 -15.11 -3.56 -3.38
CA ARG A 260 -16.35 -3.12 -4.05
C ARG A 260 -16.62 -1.62 -3.90
N GLY A 261 -16.51 -1.10 -2.69
CA GLY A 261 -16.82 0.31 -2.42
C GLY A 261 -15.77 1.21 -3.01
N GLU A 262 -14.58 1.14 -2.47
CA GLU A 262 -13.52 2.10 -2.77
C GLU A 262 -12.89 1.88 -4.14
N LEU A 263 -12.25 0.72 -4.39
CA LEU A 263 -11.46 0.54 -5.60
C LEU A 263 -12.33 0.36 -6.85
N ALA A 264 -13.34 -0.52 -6.81
CA ALA A 264 -14.21 -0.71 -7.96
C ALA A 264 -15.17 0.47 -8.15
N GLY A 265 -15.80 0.95 -7.06
CA GLY A 265 -16.79 2.01 -7.10
C GLY A 265 -16.15 3.38 -7.26
N GLU A 266 -15.59 3.90 -6.17
CA GLU A 266 -15.15 5.31 -6.15
C GLU A 266 -13.98 5.58 -7.10
N ARG A 267 -12.95 4.71 -7.14
CA ARG A 267 -11.73 4.99 -7.91
C ARG A 267 -11.78 4.62 -9.38
N LEU A 268 -12.62 3.65 -9.78
CA LEU A 268 -12.66 3.17 -11.16
C LEU A 268 -14.00 3.45 -11.84
N GLU A 269 -15.15 3.12 -11.23
CA GLU A 269 -16.46 3.32 -11.87
C GLU A 269 -16.80 4.79 -12.03
N VAL A 270 -16.42 5.68 -11.08
CA VAL A 270 -16.72 7.12 -11.18
C VAL A 270 -16.01 7.69 -12.39
N ALA A 271 -14.68 7.60 -12.48
CA ALA A 271 -13.89 8.10 -13.62
C ALA A 271 -14.31 7.44 -14.95
N LEU A 272 -14.58 6.11 -14.94
CA LEU A 272 -15.05 5.40 -16.14
C LEU A 272 -16.40 5.94 -16.66
N ASN A 273 -17.31 6.34 -15.76
CA ASN A 273 -18.64 6.81 -16.15
C ASN A 273 -18.65 8.29 -16.57
N SER A 274 -17.93 9.14 -15.85
CA SER A 274 -17.82 10.57 -16.16
C SER A 274 -16.95 10.83 -17.37
N GLN A 275 -15.91 10.02 -17.60
CA GLN A 275 -14.84 10.25 -18.56
C GLN A 275 -14.10 11.58 -18.29
N ASP A 276 -14.06 11.99 -17.04
CA ASP A 276 -13.41 13.22 -16.58
C ASP A 276 -12.15 12.84 -15.78
N GLN A 277 -11.00 13.39 -16.17
CA GLN A 277 -9.74 13.16 -15.49
C GLN A 277 -9.75 13.69 -14.04
N GLU A 278 -10.56 14.71 -13.73
CA GLU A 278 -10.69 15.23 -12.37
C GLU A 278 -11.28 14.19 -11.38
N ASP A 279 -11.99 13.18 -11.89
CA ASP A 279 -12.51 12.05 -11.12
C ASP A 279 -11.49 10.93 -10.95
N GLU A 280 -10.26 11.10 -11.38
CA GLU A 280 -9.18 10.14 -11.17
C GLU A 280 -8.58 10.27 -9.77
N HIS A 281 -8.23 9.13 -9.17
CA HIS A 281 -7.68 9.13 -7.81
C HIS A 281 -6.32 9.86 -7.69
N SER A 282 -5.45 9.74 -8.68
CA SER A 282 -4.14 10.42 -8.75
C SER A 282 -4.02 11.14 -10.10
N CYS A 283 -4.93 12.13 -10.33
CA CYS A 283 -5.09 12.81 -11.60
C CYS A 283 -3.86 13.66 -11.98
N PHE A 284 -3.21 14.33 -11.03
CA PHE A 284 -2.09 15.22 -11.35
C PHE A 284 -0.85 14.50 -11.88
N SER A 285 -0.64 13.26 -11.50
CA SER A 285 0.53 12.45 -11.86
C SER A 285 0.23 11.31 -12.83
N ASP A 286 -1.02 11.10 -13.25
CA ASP A 286 -1.50 9.93 -14.00
C ASP A 286 -1.21 8.59 -13.30
N ASN A 287 -1.11 8.60 -11.97
CA ASN A 287 -0.71 7.40 -11.25
C ASN A 287 -1.87 6.46 -10.88
N THR A 288 -3.11 6.78 -11.25
CA THR A 288 -4.33 6.03 -10.90
C THR A 288 -4.24 4.55 -11.29
N HIS A 289 -3.62 4.24 -12.43
CA HIS A 289 -3.37 2.86 -12.85
C HIS A 289 -2.50 2.08 -11.84
N ARG A 290 -1.53 2.74 -11.19
CA ARG A 290 -0.70 2.11 -10.15
C ARG A 290 -1.43 2.01 -8.82
N ASP A 291 -2.27 2.98 -8.49
CA ASP A 291 -3.11 2.91 -7.30
C ASP A 291 -4.03 1.69 -7.37
N ALA A 292 -4.64 1.42 -8.53
CA ALA A 292 -5.45 0.22 -8.74
C ALA A 292 -4.67 -1.08 -8.48
N VAL A 293 -3.45 -1.18 -9.01
CA VAL A 293 -2.57 -2.35 -8.81
C VAL A 293 -2.18 -2.51 -7.34
N THR A 294 -1.74 -1.42 -6.69
CA THR A 294 -1.24 -1.50 -5.30
C THR A 294 -2.35 -1.77 -4.30
N ASN A 295 -3.56 -1.26 -4.52
CA ASN A 295 -4.74 -1.61 -3.72
C ASN A 295 -5.08 -3.10 -3.85
N ALA A 296 -5.12 -3.63 -5.07
CA ALA A 296 -5.37 -5.06 -5.32
C ALA A 296 -4.27 -5.94 -4.69
N LEU A 297 -3.00 -5.51 -4.73
CA LEU A 297 -1.90 -6.18 -4.03
C LEU A 297 -2.07 -6.16 -2.52
N GLY A 298 -2.54 -5.06 -1.93
CA GLY A 298 -2.86 -4.97 -0.51
C GLY A 298 -3.87 -6.03 -0.08
N ILE A 299 -4.94 -6.20 -0.85
CA ILE A 299 -5.95 -7.25 -0.62
C ILE A 299 -5.30 -8.65 -0.70
N LYS A 300 -4.52 -8.91 -1.74
CA LYS A 300 -3.80 -10.18 -1.92
C LYS A 300 -2.86 -10.48 -0.76
N ASN A 301 -2.12 -9.48 -0.31
CA ASN A 301 -1.18 -9.62 0.80
C ASN A 301 -1.88 -10.04 2.09
N VAL A 302 -2.98 -9.39 2.43
CA VAL A 302 -3.78 -9.74 3.62
C VAL A 302 -4.40 -11.13 3.49
N TRP A 303 -4.96 -11.47 2.32
CA TRP A 303 -5.54 -12.78 2.06
C TRP A 303 -4.55 -13.92 2.23
N LEU A 304 -3.34 -13.74 1.69
CA LEU A 304 -2.26 -14.75 1.74
C LEU A 304 -1.40 -14.67 3.02
N GLY A 305 -1.60 -13.66 3.88
CA GLY A 305 -0.78 -13.46 5.08
C GLY A 305 0.69 -13.19 4.75
N GLU A 306 0.97 -12.55 3.60
CA GLU A 306 2.34 -12.28 3.14
C GLU A 306 2.50 -10.85 2.64
N TYR A 307 3.71 -10.30 2.79
CA TYR A 307 4.06 -8.97 2.30
C TYR A 307 5.55 -8.93 1.96
N LYS A 308 5.87 -8.47 0.75
CA LYS A 308 7.24 -8.26 0.30
C LYS A 308 7.68 -6.86 0.68
N ARG A 309 8.65 -6.77 1.58
CA ARG A 309 9.19 -5.50 2.09
C ARG A 309 10.04 -4.76 1.05
N ALA A 310 10.30 -3.47 1.34
CA ALA A 310 11.15 -2.61 0.51
C ALA A 310 12.58 -3.15 0.34
N ASP A 311 13.12 -3.86 1.34
CA ASP A 311 14.43 -4.52 1.27
C ASP A 311 14.43 -5.87 0.55
N GLY A 312 13.28 -6.29 0.01
CA GLY A 312 13.07 -7.56 -0.68
C GLY A 312 12.79 -8.75 0.23
N SER A 313 12.87 -8.60 1.55
CA SER A 313 12.51 -9.67 2.50
C SER A 313 11.01 -9.95 2.46
N LEU A 314 10.62 -11.19 2.82
CA LEU A 314 9.24 -11.63 2.83
C LEU A 314 8.74 -11.80 4.27
N VAL A 315 7.72 -11.02 4.64
CA VAL A 315 6.91 -11.28 5.83
C VAL A 315 5.85 -12.30 5.44
N LYS A 316 5.80 -13.47 6.09
CA LYS A 316 4.85 -14.54 5.77
C LYS A 316 4.45 -15.33 7.02
N GLY A 317 3.17 -15.71 7.11
CA GLY A 317 2.67 -16.52 8.23
C GLY A 317 1.25 -17.03 7.98
N ALA A 318 0.52 -17.35 9.05
CA ALA A 318 -0.86 -17.83 8.99
C ALA A 318 -1.76 -16.82 8.28
N SER A 319 -2.64 -17.29 7.39
CA SER A 319 -3.41 -16.46 6.48
C SER A 319 -4.91 -16.65 6.60
N LEU A 320 -5.69 -15.70 6.08
CA LEU A 320 -7.14 -15.86 5.89
C LEU A 320 -7.43 -17.05 4.96
N ARG A 321 -6.64 -17.19 3.89
CA ARG A 321 -6.72 -18.35 2.99
C ARG A 321 -6.63 -19.67 3.75
N ASP A 322 -5.64 -19.83 4.61
CA ASP A 322 -5.44 -21.07 5.37
C ASP A 322 -6.58 -21.33 6.36
N LEU A 323 -7.12 -20.26 6.96
CA LEU A 323 -8.26 -20.35 7.86
C LEU A 323 -9.53 -20.82 7.13
N VAL A 324 -9.78 -20.30 5.91
CA VAL A 324 -10.89 -20.73 5.05
C VAL A 324 -10.64 -22.14 4.53
N ALA A 325 -9.44 -22.46 4.06
CA ALA A 325 -9.08 -23.78 3.55
C ALA A 325 -9.28 -24.91 4.58
N ALA A 326 -9.08 -24.63 5.86
CA ALA A 326 -9.36 -25.57 6.95
C ALA A 326 -10.86 -25.90 7.08
N LYS A 327 -11.76 -25.16 6.46
CA LYS A 327 -13.22 -25.36 6.44
C LYS A 327 -13.71 -25.79 5.05
N ASP A 328 -13.22 -25.12 4.01
CA ASP A 328 -13.56 -25.36 2.60
C ASP A 328 -12.34 -25.01 1.74
N ALA A 329 -11.61 -26.02 1.34
CA ALA A 329 -10.40 -25.86 0.51
C ALA A 329 -10.74 -25.35 -0.91
N ALA A 330 -11.86 -25.80 -1.47
CA ALA A 330 -12.28 -25.37 -2.81
C ALA A 330 -12.65 -23.90 -2.84
N LEU A 331 -13.35 -23.39 -1.81
CA LEU A 331 -13.68 -21.98 -1.65
C LEU A 331 -12.40 -21.12 -1.45
N ALA A 332 -11.45 -21.61 -0.64
CA ALA A 332 -10.17 -20.90 -0.44
C ALA A 332 -9.38 -20.76 -1.75
N ASP A 333 -9.36 -21.82 -2.58
CA ASP A 333 -8.70 -21.80 -3.88
C ASP A 333 -9.45 -20.92 -4.89
N LYS A 334 -10.78 -21.00 -4.96
CA LYS A 334 -11.63 -20.11 -5.77
C LYS A 334 -11.37 -18.64 -5.45
N THR A 335 -11.42 -18.27 -4.16
CA THR A 335 -11.19 -16.89 -3.71
C THR A 335 -9.76 -16.43 -4.03
N SER A 336 -8.76 -17.31 -3.85
CA SER A 336 -7.36 -16.99 -4.19
C SER A 336 -7.16 -16.73 -5.68
N GLN A 337 -7.80 -17.53 -6.53
CA GLN A 337 -7.79 -17.35 -7.99
C GLN A 337 -8.47 -16.04 -8.39
N GLN A 338 -9.61 -15.72 -7.79
CA GLN A 338 -10.31 -14.46 -8.06
C GLN A 338 -9.47 -13.24 -7.65
N ILE A 339 -8.83 -13.26 -6.48
CA ILE A 339 -7.93 -12.18 -6.04
C ILE A 339 -6.75 -12.03 -6.99
N ALA A 340 -6.15 -13.14 -7.44
CA ALA A 340 -5.08 -13.09 -8.44
C ALA A 340 -5.55 -12.53 -9.78
N ALA A 341 -6.77 -12.89 -10.22
CA ALA A 341 -7.38 -12.36 -11.43
C ALA A 341 -7.64 -10.84 -11.34
N SER A 342 -8.04 -10.33 -10.17
CA SER A 342 -8.24 -8.90 -9.94
C SER A 342 -6.92 -8.12 -10.01
N VAL A 343 -5.83 -8.66 -9.42
CA VAL A 343 -4.50 -8.06 -9.57
C VAL A 343 -4.08 -8.03 -11.04
N THR A 344 -4.24 -9.14 -11.77
CA THR A 344 -3.89 -9.20 -13.19
C THR A 344 -4.74 -8.26 -14.05
N ALA A 345 -6.03 -8.08 -13.71
CA ALA A 345 -6.88 -7.12 -14.41
C ALA A 345 -6.42 -5.67 -14.17
N ALA A 346 -6.09 -5.32 -12.93
CA ALA A 346 -5.54 -4.00 -12.59
C ALA A 346 -4.20 -3.73 -13.29
N GLU A 347 -3.29 -4.71 -13.34
CA GLU A 347 -2.03 -4.64 -14.10
C GLU A 347 -2.24 -4.44 -15.61
N GLY A 348 -3.42 -4.75 -16.13
CA GLY A 348 -3.78 -4.54 -17.53
C GLY A 348 -4.15 -3.10 -17.88
N ILE A 349 -4.49 -2.25 -16.89
CA ILE A 349 -4.78 -0.82 -17.08
C ILE A 349 -3.49 -0.12 -17.46
N GLN A 350 -3.54 0.73 -18.50
CA GLN A 350 -2.34 1.36 -19.06
C GLN A 350 -2.21 2.82 -18.59
N ALA A 351 -1.01 3.35 -18.75
CA ALA A 351 -0.72 4.78 -18.58
C ALA A 351 -0.68 5.48 -19.95
N PRO A 352 -1.08 6.75 -20.04
CA PRO A 352 -1.74 7.53 -18.99
C PRO A 352 -3.18 7.04 -18.77
N PHE A 353 -3.68 7.18 -17.53
CA PHE A 353 -5.01 6.64 -17.18
C PHE A 353 -6.14 7.39 -17.89
N ASP A 354 -5.98 8.68 -18.19
CA ASP A 354 -6.92 9.51 -18.96
C ASP A 354 -7.41 8.81 -20.23
N ARG A 355 -6.50 8.14 -20.95
CA ARG A 355 -6.83 7.42 -22.18
C ARG A 355 -7.61 6.13 -21.96
N GLU A 356 -7.58 5.62 -20.74
CA GLU A 356 -8.30 4.40 -20.40
C GLU A 356 -9.79 4.68 -20.11
N ILE A 357 -10.16 5.91 -19.72
CA ILE A 357 -11.54 6.27 -19.37
C ILE A 357 -12.35 6.83 -20.55
N ILE A 358 -11.70 7.41 -21.56
CA ILE A 358 -12.37 8.12 -22.67
C ILE A 358 -12.80 7.18 -23.82
N GLY A 359 -13.81 7.62 -24.58
CA GLY A 359 -14.28 6.96 -25.80
C GLY A 359 -15.58 6.21 -25.62
N GLU A 360 -15.93 5.40 -26.64
CA GLU A 360 -17.12 4.56 -26.61
C GLU A 360 -16.96 3.39 -25.62
N LYS A 361 -18.07 2.78 -25.20
CA LYS A 361 -18.08 1.70 -24.21
C LYS A 361 -17.19 0.50 -24.53
N ASP A 362 -16.95 0.25 -25.82
CA ASP A 362 -16.09 -0.82 -26.32
C ASP A 362 -14.66 -0.37 -26.61
N ALA A 363 -14.30 0.87 -26.27
CA ALA A 363 -12.92 1.33 -26.36
C ALA A 363 -12.01 0.44 -25.50
N PRO A 364 -10.81 0.05 -26.01
CA PRO A 364 -9.95 -0.92 -25.33
C PRO A 364 -9.57 -0.56 -23.89
N GLY A 365 -9.35 0.74 -23.61
CA GLY A 365 -9.06 1.23 -22.26
C GLY A 365 -10.24 1.01 -21.32
N ARG A 366 -11.42 1.49 -21.72
CA ARG A 366 -12.66 1.34 -20.95
C ARG A 366 -12.99 -0.12 -20.65
N MET A 367 -12.74 -1.01 -21.61
CA MET A 367 -12.92 -2.46 -21.42
C MET A 367 -11.94 -3.03 -20.38
N ARG A 368 -10.70 -2.53 -20.30
CA ARG A 368 -9.74 -2.96 -19.27
C ARG A 368 -10.18 -2.52 -17.87
N ILE A 369 -10.62 -1.26 -17.72
CA ILE A 369 -11.16 -0.76 -16.45
C ILE A 369 -12.41 -1.55 -16.06
N GLN A 370 -13.40 -1.70 -16.97
CA GLN A 370 -14.63 -2.44 -16.67
C GLN A 370 -14.33 -3.90 -16.26
N LYS A 371 -13.38 -4.56 -16.92
CA LYS A 371 -12.94 -5.90 -16.52
C LYS A 371 -12.37 -5.93 -15.10
N THR A 372 -11.65 -4.89 -14.71
CA THR A 372 -11.09 -4.77 -13.36
C THR A 372 -12.21 -4.56 -12.34
N VAL A 373 -13.16 -3.68 -12.60
CA VAL A 373 -14.37 -3.44 -11.80
C VAL A 373 -15.17 -4.73 -11.61
N ASP A 374 -15.46 -5.46 -12.69
CA ASP A 374 -16.19 -6.73 -12.65
C ASP A 374 -15.46 -7.78 -11.80
N SER A 375 -14.14 -7.86 -11.95
CA SER A 375 -13.30 -8.79 -11.20
C SER A 375 -13.29 -8.47 -9.69
N LEU A 376 -13.14 -7.20 -9.32
CA LEU A 376 -13.18 -6.74 -7.93
C LEU A 376 -14.58 -6.92 -7.30
N THR A 377 -15.63 -6.69 -8.07
CA THR A 377 -17.03 -6.93 -7.66
C THR A 377 -17.26 -8.41 -7.36
N GLN A 378 -16.77 -9.31 -8.21
CA GLN A 378 -16.84 -10.76 -7.95
C GLN A 378 -15.99 -11.15 -6.74
N GLN A 379 -14.79 -10.58 -6.61
CA GLN A 379 -13.91 -10.78 -5.46
C GLN A 379 -14.59 -10.43 -4.14
N SER A 380 -15.33 -9.31 -4.07
CA SER A 380 -16.05 -8.93 -2.85
C SER A 380 -17.10 -9.96 -2.44
N LYS A 381 -17.78 -10.58 -3.42
CA LYS A 381 -18.75 -11.66 -3.17
C LYS A 381 -18.06 -12.91 -2.63
N ASP A 382 -16.94 -13.31 -3.24
CA ASP A 382 -16.16 -14.47 -2.79
C ASP A 382 -15.58 -14.26 -1.37
N LEU A 383 -15.19 -13.04 -1.02
CA LEU A 383 -14.77 -12.68 0.34
C LEU A 383 -15.91 -12.79 1.36
N VAL A 384 -17.15 -12.46 0.99
CA VAL A 384 -18.34 -12.68 1.85
C VAL A 384 -18.61 -14.16 2.04
N GLU A 385 -18.50 -14.99 0.99
CA GLU A 385 -18.61 -16.46 1.11
C GLU A 385 -17.51 -17.01 2.02
N ALA A 386 -16.28 -16.54 1.87
CA ALA A 386 -15.15 -16.93 2.72
C ALA A 386 -15.37 -16.55 4.20
N ALA A 387 -15.95 -15.37 4.47
CA ALA A 387 -16.32 -14.94 5.82
C ALA A 387 -17.37 -15.90 6.44
N ASN A 388 -18.40 -16.29 5.69
CA ASN A 388 -19.41 -17.23 6.13
C ASN A 388 -18.83 -18.61 6.47
N ALA A 389 -17.89 -19.11 5.68
CA ALA A 389 -17.24 -20.40 5.89
C ALA A 389 -16.46 -20.46 7.22
N VAL A 390 -15.91 -19.34 7.69
CA VAL A 390 -15.23 -19.23 8.99
C VAL A 390 -16.15 -18.75 10.11
N GLY A 391 -17.47 -18.74 9.85
CA GLY A 391 -18.51 -18.44 10.84
C GLY A 391 -18.77 -16.95 11.08
N ILE A 392 -18.34 -16.06 10.17
CA ILE A 392 -18.62 -14.60 10.21
C ILE A 392 -19.80 -14.33 9.28
N THR A 393 -21.02 -14.35 9.82
CA THR A 393 -22.28 -14.30 9.06
C THR A 393 -22.87 -12.89 8.89
N LYS A 394 -22.29 -11.88 9.55
CA LYS A 394 -22.70 -10.48 9.43
C LYS A 394 -21.47 -9.67 8.97
N LEU A 395 -21.32 -9.53 7.68
CA LEU A 395 -20.31 -8.73 7.05
C LEU A 395 -20.99 -7.58 6.29
N THR A 396 -20.98 -6.39 6.88
CA THR A 396 -21.44 -5.17 6.20
C THR A 396 -20.24 -4.52 5.55
N LEU A 397 -20.28 -4.43 4.23
CA LEU A 397 -19.26 -3.76 3.44
C LEU A 397 -19.69 -2.33 3.14
N VAL A 398 -18.72 -1.42 3.05
CA VAL A 398 -18.94 -0.09 2.47
C VAL A 398 -19.31 -0.29 1.00
N GLN A 399 -20.32 0.43 0.54
CA GLN A 399 -20.78 0.44 -0.85
C GLN A 399 -20.50 1.82 -1.44
N PRO A 400 -20.32 1.94 -2.77
CA PRO A 400 -20.16 3.21 -3.45
C PRO A 400 -21.33 4.12 -3.23
#